data_58b4cda6cbc21afb8c54a559771234ea
#
_entry.id   58b4cda6cbc21afb8c54a559771234ea
#
_cell.length_a   1.000
_cell.length_b   1.000
_cell.length_c   1.000
_cell.angle_alpha   90.00
_cell.angle_beta   90.00
_cell.angle_gamma   90.00
#
_symmetry.space_group_name_H-M   'P 1'
#
loop_
_entity.id
_entity.type
_entity.pdbx_description
1 polymer ?
#
loop_
_entity_poly.entity_id
_entity_poly.type
_entity_poly.pdbx_seq_one_letter_code
_entity_poly.pdbx_strand_id
1 'polypeptide(L)'
;MKDPIDRIREALEMRQRMNGLKKFADKAEADSLEGDWKSFVANVVQPVFDKLKSGVFGDKYQPLTEKTDPGFKVKDDPDSEFWFWITFRGRLPVAHAARKFGTSTGLLTGTTPHLSSKPNFEITDITQDDVLNAIAYSYEKSPIAA
;
A
#
# COMPACT_ATOMS: atom_id res chain seq x y z
N MET A 1 8.49 -24.59 -51.07
CA MET A 1 9.31 -24.68 -49.88
C MET A 1 9.87 -23.29 -49.58
N LYS A 2 9.59 -22.75 -48.38
CA LYS A 2 10.13 -21.44 -48.03
C LYS A 2 11.64 -21.53 -47.74
N ASP A 3 12.36 -20.53 -48.21
CA ASP A 3 13.76 -20.35 -47.92
C ASP A 3 13.96 -20.25 -46.39
N PRO A 4 15.02 -20.83 -45.82
CA PRO A 4 15.35 -20.68 -44.42
C PRO A 4 15.42 -19.22 -43.94
N ILE A 5 15.88 -18.31 -44.78
CA ILE A 5 15.94 -16.87 -44.48
C ILE A 5 14.54 -16.30 -44.30
N ASP A 6 13.60 -16.68 -45.18
CA ASP A 6 12.20 -16.23 -45.06
C ASP A 6 11.55 -16.77 -43.80
N ARG A 7 11.84 -17.98 -43.38
CA ARG A 7 11.34 -18.58 -42.15
C ARG A 7 11.84 -17.83 -40.92
N ILE A 8 13.09 -17.42 -40.90
CA ILE A 8 13.70 -16.65 -39.83
C ILE A 8 13.03 -15.26 -39.75
N ARG A 9 12.83 -14.63 -40.90
CA ARG A 9 12.21 -13.32 -41.01
C ARG A 9 10.76 -13.34 -40.47
N GLU A 10 10.00 -14.36 -40.88
CA GLU A 10 8.62 -14.51 -40.37
C GLU A 10 8.57 -14.72 -38.85
N ALA A 11 9.50 -15.53 -38.33
CA ALA A 11 9.60 -15.76 -36.90
C ALA A 11 9.92 -14.46 -36.13
N LEU A 12 10.83 -13.66 -36.67
CA LEU A 12 11.19 -12.38 -36.08
C LEU A 12 9.99 -11.42 -36.06
N GLU A 13 9.29 -11.32 -37.18
CA GLU A 13 8.10 -10.45 -37.27
C GLU A 13 7.02 -10.88 -36.27
N MET A 14 6.80 -12.19 -36.12
CA MET A 14 5.84 -12.71 -35.15
C MET A 14 6.24 -12.38 -33.72
N ARG A 15 7.50 -12.51 -33.36
CA ARG A 15 7.99 -12.16 -32.03
C ARG A 15 7.85 -10.67 -31.72
N GLN A 16 8.15 -9.82 -32.69
CA GLN A 16 8.00 -8.38 -32.54
C GLN A 16 6.53 -7.99 -32.33
N ARG A 17 5.63 -8.63 -33.07
CA ARG A 17 4.18 -8.40 -32.94
C ARG A 17 3.68 -8.84 -31.56
N MET A 18 4.09 -10.02 -31.10
CA MET A 18 3.70 -10.53 -29.78
C MET A 18 4.27 -9.70 -28.65
N ASN A 19 5.50 -9.21 -28.76
CA ASN A 19 6.09 -8.30 -27.77
C ASN A 19 5.34 -6.98 -27.69
N GLY A 20 4.89 -6.44 -28.81
CA GLY A 20 4.07 -5.23 -28.84
C GLY A 20 2.74 -5.42 -28.13
N LEU A 21 2.06 -6.54 -28.38
CA LEU A 21 0.80 -6.88 -27.71
C LEU A 21 0.99 -7.07 -26.21
N LYS A 22 2.07 -7.73 -25.80
CA LYS A 22 2.37 -7.93 -24.39
C LYS A 22 2.62 -6.60 -23.68
N LYS A 23 3.41 -5.69 -24.27
CA LYS A 23 3.65 -4.37 -23.70
C LYS A 23 2.35 -3.57 -23.54
N PHE A 24 1.45 -3.65 -24.51
CA PHE A 24 0.16 -2.98 -24.44
C PHE A 24 -0.70 -3.54 -23.31
N ALA A 25 -0.76 -4.87 -23.17
CA ALA A 25 -1.52 -5.53 -22.10
C ALA A 25 -0.96 -5.19 -20.72
N ASP A 26 0.37 -5.19 -20.56
CA ASP A 26 1.03 -4.85 -19.30
C ASP A 26 0.76 -3.40 -18.89
N LYS A 27 0.75 -2.47 -19.85
CA LYS A 27 0.42 -1.07 -19.60
C LYS A 27 -1.04 -0.89 -19.18
N ALA A 28 -1.97 -1.56 -19.85
CA ALA A 28 -3.39 -1.49 -19.50
C ALA A 28 -3.64 -2.04 -18.09
N GLU A 29 -2.98 -3.12 -17.71
CA GLU A 29 -3.06 -3.66 -16.36
C GLU A 29 -2.49 -2.69 -15.32
N ALA A 30 -1.32 -2.08 -15.60
CA ALA A 30 -0.70 -1.11 -14.70
C ALA A 30 -1.59 0.12 -14.52
N ASP A 31 -2.20 0.64 -15.57
CA ASP A 31 -3.12 1.79 -15.51
C ASP A 31 -4.36 1.45 -14.68
N SER A 32 -4.91 0.23 -14.82
CA SER A 32 -6.06 -0.24 -14.04
C SER A 32 -5.71 -0.34 -12.56
N LEU A 33 -4.55 -0.91 -12.22
CA LEU A 33 -4.08 -1.02 -10.84
C LEU A 33 -3.85 0.34 -10.20
N GLU A 34 -3.30 1.30 -10.94
CA GLU A 34 -3.12 2.66 -10.46
C GLU A 34 -4.46 3.33 -10.15
N GLY A 35 -5.46 3.14 -11.02
CA GLY A 35 -6.81 3.65 -10.80
C GLY A 35 -7.46 3.03 -9.57
N ASP A 36 -7.33 1.72 -9.39
CA ASP A 36 -7.84 1.02 -8.21
C ASP A 36 -7.16 1.51 -6.92
N TRP A 37 -5.84 1.75 -6.97
CA TRP A 37 -5.09 2.29 -5.84
C TRP A 37 -5.57 3.69 -5.47
N LYS A 38 -5.74 4.58 -6.43
CA LYS A 38 -6.24 5.94 -6.20
C LYS A 38 -7.64 5.92 -5.60
N SER A 39 -8.52 5.07 -6.11
CA SER A 39 -9.89 4.91 -5.57
C SER A 39 -9.85 4.35 -4.14
N PHE A 40 -9.01 3.39 -3.87
CA PHE A 40 -8.83 2.82 -2.54
C PHE A 40 -8.37 3.89 -1.54
N VAL A 41 -7.37 4.69 -1.89
CA VAL A 41 -6.88 5.77 -1.02
C VAL A 41 -7.99 6.79 -0.77
N ALA A 42 -8.69 7.24 -1.80
CA ALA A 42 -9.71 8.29 -1.67
C ALA A 42 -10.96 7.82 -0.95
N ASN A 43 -11.41 6.58 -1.16
CA ASN A 43 -12.70 6.10 -0.67
C ASN A 43 -12.63 5.21 0.57
N VAL A 44 -11.48 4.62 0.86
CA VAL A 44 -11.29 3.72 1.99
C VAL A 44 -10.31 4.31 3.01
N VAL A 45 -9.10 4.61 2.59
CA VAL A 45 -8.01 5.03 3.48
C VAL A 45 -8.26 6.42 4.07
N GLN A 46 -8.51 7.41 3.23
CA GLN A 46 -8.66 8.80 3.64
C GLN A 46 -9.84 9.01 4.60
N PRO A 47 -11.04 8.44 4.35
CA PRO A 47 -12.15 8.54 5.30
C PRO A 47 -11.83 7.93 6.66
N VAL A 48 -11.10 6.82 6.70
CA VAL A 48 -10.66 6.20 7.97
C VAL A 48 -9.72 7.12 8.72
N PHE A 49 -8.72 7.68 8.03
CA PHE A 49 -7.76 8.60 8.64
C PHE A 49 -8.46 9.85 9.17
N ASP A 50 -9.41 10.39 8.42
CA ASP A 50 -10.18 11.57 8.85
C ASP A 50 -11.02 11.29 10.11
N LYS A 51 -11.61 10.10 10.21
CA LYS A 51 -12.35 9.69 11.41
C LYS A 51 -11.44 9.58 12.63
N LEU A 52 -10.24 9.04 12.46
CA LEU A 52 -9.28 8.93 13.55
C LEU A 52 -8.76 10.29 13.98
N LYS A 53 -8.49 11.17 13.03
CA LYS A 53 -8.07 12.54 13.32
C LYS A 53 -9.11 13.30 14.12
N SER A 54 -10.37 13.28 13.69
CA SER A 54 -11.42 14.09 14.32
C SER A 54 -12.03 13.43 15.55
N GLY A 55 -12.13 12.08 15.57
CA GLY A 55 -12.88 11.36 16.60
C GLY A 55 -12.05 10.69 17.68
N VAL A 56 -10.75 10.49 17.46
CA VAL A 56 -9.91 9.72 18.40
C VAL A 56 -8.67 10.50 18.83
N PHE A 57 -7.80 10.84 17.87
CA PHE A 57 -6.48 11.36 18.19
C PHE A 57 -6.41 12.90 18.31
N GLY A 58 -7.26 13.62 17.60
CA GLY A 58 -7.26 15.07 17.65
C GLY A 58 -5.90 15.68 17.31
N ASP A 59 -5.40 16.53 18.20
CA ASP A 59 -4.12 17.24 18.02
C ASP A 59 -2.90 16.33 17.99
N LYS A 60 -3.04 15.10 18.45
CA LYS A 60 -1.95 14.11 18.44
C LYS A 60 -1.72 13.51 17.05
N TYR A 61 -2.70 13.62 16.17
CA TYR A 61 -2.63 13.12 14.80
C TYR A 61 -1.83 14.07 13.92
N GLN A 62 -0.90 13.51 13.16
CA GLN A 62 -0.15 14.25 12.13
C GLN A 62 -0.04 13.37 10.87
N PRO A 63 -0.23 13.94 9.67
CA PRO A 63 0.01 13.18 8.45
C PRO A 63 1.50 12.88 8.33
N LEU A 64 1.83 11.71 7.75
CA LEU A 64 3.21 11.37 7.45
C LEU A 64 3.68 12.15 6.24
N THR A 65 4.64 13.04 6.44
CA THR A 65 5.28 13.80 5.36
C THR A 65 6.63 13.20 4.96
N GLU A 66 7.15 12.30 5.78
CA GLU A 66 8.42 11.62 5.57
C GLU A 66 8.34 10.52 4.51
N LYS A 67 7.12 10.13 4.13
CA LYS A 67 6.85 9.11 3.13
C LYS A 67 5.88 9.65 2.08
N THR A 68 5.99 9.13 0.86
CA THR A 68 5.06 9.47 -0.23
C THR A 68 3.75 8.68 -0.15
N ASP A 69 3.74 7.60 0.61
CA ASP A 69 2.56 6.74 0.78
C ASP A 69 1.60 7.35 1.80
N PRO A 70 0.29 7.04 1.70
CA PRO A 70 -0.67 7.50 2.71
C PRO A 70 -0.35 6.92 4.08
N GLY A 71 -0.31 7.78 5.08
CA GLY A 71 0.01 7.37 6.44
C GLY A 71 -0.17 8.51 7.43
N PHE A 72 -0.08 8.16 8.69
CA PHE A 72 -0.15 9.12 9.78
C PHE A 72 0.75 8.69 10.93
N LYS A 73 1.03 9.63 11.82
CA LYS A 73 1.72 9.37 13.07
C LYS A 73 0.95 10.00 14.21
N VAL A 74 1.04 9.39 15.38
CA VAL A 74 0.36 9.83 16.59
C VAL A 74 1.39 9.95 17.70
N LYS A 75 1.56 11.16 18.22
CA LYS A 75 2.41 11.38 19.38
C LYS A 75 1.59 11.25 20.65
N ASP A 76 1.36 9.99 21.05
CA ASP A 76 0.57 9.62 22.22
C ASP A 76 1.36 9.57 23.53
N ASP A 77 2.68 9.76 23.44
CA ASP A 77 3.62 9.74 24.56
C ASP A 77 4.68 10.79 24.29
N PRO A 78 5.19 11.51 25.33
CA PRO A 78 6.22 12.53 25.13
C PRO A 78 7.50 12.02 24.44
N ASP A 79 7.80 10.73 24.64
CA ASP A 79 9.05 10.13 24.15
C ASP A 79 8.86 9.15 23.01
N SER A 80 7.63 8.97 22.52
CA SER A 80 7.39 8.04 21.42
C SER A 80 6.20 8.44 20.58
N GLU A 81 6.16 7.92 19.35
CA GLU A 81 5.05 8.11 18.45
C GLU A 81 4.74 6.83 17.68
N PHE A 82 3.47 6.61 17.41
CA PHE A 82 2.97 5.49 16.62
C PHE A 82 2.86 5.92 15.16
N TRP A 83 3.38 5.10 14.25
CA TRP A 83 3.35 5.33 12.81
C TRP A 83 2.56 4.22 12.14
N PHE A 84 1.70 4.62 11.19
CA PHE A 84 0.94 3.70 10.34
C PHE A 84 0.93 4.23 8.91
N TRP A 85 1.24 3.37 7.96
CA TRP A 85 1.19 3.75 6.54
C TRP A 85 0.86 2.54 5.68
N ILE A 86 0.40 2.79 4.45
CA ILE A 86 -0.01 1.76 3.50
C ILE A 86 0.79 1.96 2.22
N THR A 87 1.51 0.95 1.79
CA THR A 87 2.23 0.94 0.52
C THR A 87 1.45 0.12 -0.50
N PHE A 88 1.65 0.42 -1.77
CA PHE A 88 1.09 -0.36 -2.86
C PHE A 88 2.23 -1.10 -3.53
N ARG A 89 2.27 -2.41 -3.34
CA ARG A 89 3.30 -3.26 -3.92
C ARG A 89 2.65 -4.35 -4.76
N GLY A 90 3.00 -4.38 -6.05
CA GLY A 90 2.38 -5.31 -6.97
C GLY A 90 0.91 -4.99 -7.18
N ARG A 91 0.03 -5.89 -6.77
CA ARG A 91 -1.42 -5.77 -6.98
C ARG A 91 -2.20 -5.42 -5.71
N LEU A 92 -1.55 -5.44 -4.57
CA LEU A 92 -2.23 -5.30 -3.28
C LEU A 92 -1.59 -4.23 -2.42
N PRO A 93 -2.41 -3.50 -1.65
CA PRO A 93 -1.89 -2.63 -0.61
C PRO A 93 -1.34 -3.46 0.54
N VAL A 94 -0.29 -2.96 1.16
CA VAL A 94 0.35 -3.57 2.33
C VAL A 94 0.40 -2.53 3.43
N ALA A 95 -0.18 -2.86 4.58
CA ALA A 95 -0.15 -1.98 5.74
C ALA A 95 1.13 -2.21 6.55
N HIS A 96 1.66 -1.12 7.07
CA HIS A 96 2.83 -1.14 7.95
C HIS A 96 2.51 -0.32 9.19
N ALA A 97 3.01 -0.79 10.32
CA ALA A 97 2.91 -0.07 11.58
C ALA A 97 4.21 -0.17 12.34
N ALA A 98 4.57 0.89 13.04
CA ALA A 98 5.80 0.91 13.82
C ALA A 98 5.68 1.93 14.94
N ARG A 99 6.55 1.81 15.94
CA ARG A 99 6.67 2.82 16.98
C ARG A 99 8.10 3.36 17.01
N LYS A 100 8.20 4.67 16.97
CA LYS A 100 9.48 5.39 17.02
C LYS A 100 9.66 5.95 18.42
N PHE A 101 10.80 5.66 19.04
CA PHE A 101 11.13 6.11 20.39
C PHE A 101 12.20 7.20 20.36
N GLY A 102 11.97 8.24 21.15
CA GLY A 102 12.94 9.33 21.34
C GLY A 102 13.26 10.07 20.06
N THR A 103 14.51 10.51 19.96
CA THR A 103 15.06 11.23 18.79
C THR A 103 15.70 10.30 17.75
N SER A 104 15.50 8.98 17.92
CA SER A 104 16.03 7.99 16.98
C SER A 104 15.49 8.25 15.57
N THR A 105 16.39 8.16 14.59
CA THR A 105 16.02 8.30 13.17
C THR A 105 15.43 7.03 12.60
N GLY A 106 15.51 5.91 13.32
CA GLY A 106 14.98 4.61 12.92
C GLY A 106 13.70 4.24 13.65
N LEU A 107 12.88 3.39 13.01
CA LEU A 107 11.73 2.76 13.62
C LEU A 107 12.16 1.49 14.34
N LEU A 108 11.93 1.42 15.66
CA LEU A 108 12.46 0.33 16.48
C LEU A 108 11.66 -0.96 16.39
N THR A 109 10.34 -0.85 16.18
CA THR A 109 9.49 -2.01 16.03
C THR A 109 8.52 -1.78 14.89
N GLY A 110 8.40 -2.78 14.02
CA GLY A 110 7.49 -2.72 12.90
C GLY A 110 6.65 -3.98 12.82
N THR A 111 5.44 -3.84 12.35
CA THR A 111 4.54 -4.95 12.05
C THR A 111 3.92 -4.73 10.68
N THR A 112 3.42 -5.81 10.09
CA THR A 112 2.73 -5.76 8.80
C THR A 112 1.34 -6.36 9.02
N PRO A 113 0.38 -5.58 9.53
CA PRO A 113 -0.96 -6.10 9.79
C PRO A 113 -1.68 -6.46 8.49
N HIS A 114 -2.53 -7.47 8.56
CA HIS A 114 -3.34 -7.87 7.41
C HIS A 114 -4.49 -6.90 7.16
N LEU A 115 -4.68 -6.51 5.91
CA LEU A 115 -5.79 -5.64 5.50
C LEU A 115 -7.05 -6.43 5.13
N SER A 116 -6.98 -7.76 5.10
CA SER A 116 -8.14 -8.59 4.87
C SER A 116 -7.94 -9.96 5.51
N SER A 117 -9.04 -10.54 6.02
CA SER A 117 -9.04 -11.91 6.55
C SER A 117 -9.23 -12.96 5.45
N LYS A 118 -9.56 -12.54 4.23
CA LYS A 118 -9.76 -13.46 3.11
C LYS A 118 -8.40 -13.91 2.54
N PRO A 119 -8.23 -15.22 2.24
CA PRO A 119 -6.94 -15.71 1.72
C PRO A 119 -6.59 -15.19 0.33
N ASN A 120 -7.59 -14.96 -0.52
CA ASN A 120 -7.41 -14.42 -1.88
C ASN A 120 -8.28 -13.19 -2.04
N PHE A 121 -7.74 -12.03 -1.70
CA PHE A 121 -8.49 -10.79 -1.80
C PHE A 121 -7.87 -9.88 -2.87
N GLU A 122 -8.70 -8.99 -3.41
CA GLU A 122 -8.29 -7.92 -4.29
C GLU A 122 -8.39 -6.58 -3.54
N ILE A 123 -7.79 -5.53 -4.09
CA ILE A 123 -7.84 -4.20 -3.50
C ILE A 123 -9.29 -3.72 -3.31
N THR A 124 -10.17 -4.08 -4.22
CA THR A 124 -11.60 -3.73 -4.17
C THR A 124 -12.37 -4.46 -3.06
N ASP A 125 -11.82 -5.52 -2.50
CA ASP A 125 -12.42 -6.26 -1.40
C ASP A 125 -12.15 -5.64 -0.03
N ILE A 126 -11.17 -4.73 0.06
CA ILE A 126 -10.77 -4.11 1.33
C ILE A 126 -11.73 -2.99 1.67
N THR A 127 -12.33 -3.07 2.86
CA THR A 127 -13.30 -2.08 3.37
C THR A 127 -12.65 -1.11 4.34
N GLN A 128 -13.39 -0.03 4.68
CA GLN A 128 -12.97 0.89 5.73
C GLN A 128 -12.77 0.17 7.07
N ASP A 129 -13.67 -0.77 7.41
CA ASP A 129 -13.55 -1.57 8.63
C ASP A 129 -12.28 -2.42 8.65
N ASP A 130 -11.89 -2.97 7.50
CA ASP A 130 -10.64 -3.73 7.39
C ASP A 130 -9.43 -2.87 7.73
N VAL A 131 -9.39 -1.63 7.24
CA VAL A 131 -8.31 -0.70 7.54
C VAL A 131 -8.35 -0.29 9.01
N LEU A 132 -9.53 0.02 9.55
CA LEU A 132 -9.68 0.34 10.98
C LEU A 132 -9.22 -0.80 11.87
N ASN A 133 -9.59 -2.04 11.55
CA ASN A 133 -9.16 -3.21 12.30
C ASN A 133 -7.64 -3.40 12.25
N ALA A 134 -7.02 -3.16 11.11
CA ALA A 134 -5.56 -3.23 10.97
C ALA A 134 -4.88 -2.17 11.84
N ILE A 135 -5.41 -0.95 11.87
CA ILE A 135 -4.88 0.12 12.71
C ILE A 135 -5.06 -0.22 14.20
N ALA A 136 -6.25 -0.64 14.59
CA ALA A 136 -6.54 -1.02 15.97
C ALA A 136 -5.64 -2.14 16.48
N TYR A 137 -5.49 -3.19 15.68
CA TYR A 137 -4.61 -4.30 15.99
C TYR A 137 -3.16 -3.84 16.19
N SER A 138 -2.66 -3.04 15.25
CA SER A 138 -1.29 -2.54 15.29
C SER A 138 -1.05 -1.62 16.47
N TYR A 139 -2.02 -0.76 16.76
CA TYR A 139 -1.93 0.18 17.88
C TYR A 139 -1.91 -0.57 19.22
N GLU A 140 -2.79 -1.55 19.39
CA GLU A 140 -2.86 -2.37 20.60
C GLU A 140 -1.58 -3.18 20.83
N LYS A 141 -0.94 -3.63 19.74
CA LYS A 141 0.28 -4.43 19.80
C LYS A 141 1.56 -3.59 19.85
N SER A 142 1.45 -2.27 19.63
CA SER A 142 2.65 -1.45 19.66
C SER A 142 3.19 -1.34 21.09
N PRO A 143 4.53 -1.40 21.26
CA PRO A 143 5.10 -1.35 22.61
C PRO A 143 4.87 0.00 23.25
N ILE A 144 4.70 -0.02 24.58
CA ILE A 144 4.59 1.18 25.39
C ILE A 144 6.01 1.57 25.83
N ALA A 145 6.33 2.87 25.75
CA ALA A 145 7.61 3.37 26.23
C ALA A 145 7.70 3.13 27.76
N ALA A 146 8.77 2.50 28.18
CA ALA A 146 9.03 2.25 29.60
C ALA A 146 9.47 3.53 30.31
#